data_150a31c68cebc1c9f77057f7c7c03772
#
_entry.id   150a31c68cebc1c9f77057f7c7c03772
#
_cell.length_a   1.000
_cell.length_b   1.000
_cell.length_c   1.000
_cell.angle_alpha   90.00
_cell.angle_beta   90.00
_cell.angle_gamma   90.00
#
_symmetry.space_group_name_H-M   'P 1'
#
loop_
_entity.id
_entity.type
_entity.pdbx_description
1 polymer ?
#
loop_
_entity_poly.entity_id
_entity_poly.type
_entity_poly.pdbx_seq_one_letter_code
_entity_poly.pdbx_strand_id
1 'polypeptide(L)'
;YDIMIYHKLLKEPKVVAVGEIGLDYYRTPEPEKQEIQKKVFKQFLDLAMQYDKPVVIHSRDSAKGSTGRVFKDLFEILSTKSGPASGGNMSLRGVVHSCTASLDEAKQFLDLGFYLGFNGIITFARTYDDVIRFAPLDRILLETDAPYLTPLSRRSSSEGGRTRNEPAYVIEVAKKLAELKNESLERVMEQTTLNCKALFGI
;
A
#
# COMPACT_ATOMS: atom_id res chain seq x y z
N TYR A 1 -0.68 -21.24 -9.03
CA TYR A 1 0.37 -21.18 -7.99
C TYR A 1 0.21 -22.33 -6.99
N ASP A 2 1.32 -22.77 -6.40
CA ASP A 2 1.31 -23.80 -5.36
C ASP A 2 1.36 -23.16 -3.97
N ILE A 3 0.26 -23.24 -3.23
CA ILE A 3 0.10 -22.64 -1.89
C ILE A 3 1.09 -23.22 -0.86
N MET A 4 1.55 -24.47 -1.07
CA MET A 4 2.47 -25.14 -0.14
C MET A 4 3.86 -24.48 -0.10
N ILE A 5 4.26 -23.83 -1.20
CA ILE A 5 5.51 -23.08 -1.26
C ILE A 5 5.44 -21.88 -0.30
N TYR A 6 4.31 -21.17 -0.29
CA TYR A 6 4.11 -20.02 0.60
C TYR A 6 4.06 -20.43 2.08
N HIS A 7 3.47 -21.57 2.40
CA HIS A 7 3.53 -22.12 3.76
C HIS A 7 4.98 -22.37 4.24
N LYS A 8 5.89 -22.77 3.36
CA LYS A 8 7.31 -22.93 3.70
C LYS A 8 7.97 -21.55 3.90
N LEU A 9 7.77 -20.62 2.94
CA LEU A 9 8.39 -19.29 2.98
C LEU A 9 7.96 -18.50 4.23
N LEU A 10 6.69 -18.57 4.62
CA LEU A 10 6.17 -17.84 5.77
C LEU A 10 6.70 -18.31 7.13
N LYS A 11 7.34 -19.48 7.18
CA LYS A 11 8.06 -19.99 8.36
C LYS A 11 9.49 -19.44 8.48
N GLU A 12 10.03 -18.86 7.40
CA GLU A 12 11.36 -18.30 7.42
C GLU A 12 11.40 -17.01 8.26
N PRO A 13 12.35 -16.88 9.22
CA PRO A 13 12.38 -15.74 10.14
C PRO A 13 12.55 -14.38 9.44
N LYS A 14 13.18 -14.37 8.26
CA LYS A 14 13.39 -13.15 7.47
C LYS A 14 12.18 -12.72 6.64
N VAL A 15 11.15 -13.54 6.54
CA VAL A 15 9.90 -13.19 5.88
C VAL A 15 9.01 -12.43 6.85
N VAL A 16 8.90 -11.12 6.65
CA VAL A 16 8.22 -10.19 7.58
C VAL A 16 6.81 -9.82 7.16
N ALA A 17 6.39 -10.11 5.92
CA ALA A 17 5.08 -9.76 5.39
C ALA A 17 4.61 -10.71 4.28
N VAL A 18 3.33 -10.70 3.99
CA VAL A 18 2.73 -11.30 2.79
C VAL A 18 2.44 -10.19 1.78
N GLY A 19 3.09 -10.22 0.63
CA GLY A 19 2.90 -9.20 -0.40
C GLY A 19 3.78 -9.42 -1.63
N GLU A 20 3.47 -8.75 -2.69
CA GLU A 20 2.35 -7.87 -2.93
C GLU A 20 1.11 -8.69 -3.32
N ILE A 21 -0.03 -8.46 -2.65
CA ILE A 21 -1.30 -9.15 -2.89
C ILE A 21 -2.43 -8.12 -3.05
N GLY A 22 -3.46 -8.42 -3.84
CA GLY A 22 -4.56 -7.46 -4.00
C GLY A 22 -5.29 -7.58 -5.32
N LEU A 23 -5.83 -6.45 -5.81
CA LEU A 23 -6.68 -6.39 -7.00
C LEU A 23 -6.15 -5.36 -8.01
N ASP A 24 -5.94 -5.80 -9.25
CA ASP A 24 -5.55 -4.95 -10.40
C ASP A 24 -6.57 -5.08 -11.53
N TYR A 25 -7.53 -4.17 -11.58
CA TYR A 25 -8.56 -4.15 -12.60
C TYR A 25 -8.13 -3.41 -13.86
N TYR A 26 -7.01 -2.70 -13.80
CA TYR A 26 -6.39 -2.08 -14.97
C TYR A 26 -5.79 -3.14 -15.91
N ARG A 27 -5.00 -4.07 -15.34
CA ARG A 27 -4.35 -5.14 -16.11
C ARG A 27 -5.28 -6.31 -16.39
N THR A 28 -6.35 -6.42 -15.62
CA THR A 28 -7.30 -7.53 -15.69
C THR A 28 -8.73 -7.00 -15.80
N PRO A 29 -9.12 -6.49 -16.98
CA PRO A 29 -10.45 -5.92 -17.18
C PRO A 29 -11.57 -6.98 -17.25
N GLU A 30 -11.24 -8.27 -17.46
CA GLU A 30 -12.21 -9.34 -17.62
C GLU A 30 -12.81 -9.74 -16.26
N PRO A 31 -14.16 -9.72 -16.10
CA PRO A 31 -14.81 -10.01 -14.82
C PRO A 31 -14.46 -11.38 -14.23
N GLU A 32 -14.34 -12.41 -15.07
CA GLU A 32 -14.01 -13.78 -14.63
C GLU A 32 -12.60 -13.83 -13.99
N LYS A 33 -11.65 -13.11 -14.56
CA LYS A 33 -10.29 -13.02 -13.99
C LYS A 33 -10.26 -12.18 -12.72
N GLN A 34 -11.12 -11.16 -12.60
CA GLN A 34 -11.26 -10.38 -11.37
C GLN A 34 -11.80 -11.26 -10.22
N GLU A 35 -12.74 -12.15 -10.49
CA GLU A 35 -13.21 -13.11 -9.48
C GLU A 35 -12.10 -14.08 -9.04
N ILE A 36 -11.24 -14.50 -9.97
CA ILE A 36 -10.04 -15.30 -9.63
C ILE A 36 -9.09 -14.50 -8.73
N GLN A 37 -8.83 -13.21 -9.04
CA GLN A 37 -8.00 -12.34 -8.19
C GLN A 37 -8.58 -12.24 -6.77
N LYS A 38 -9.88 -11.97 -6.63
CA LYS A 38 -10.55 -11.91 -5.33
C LYS A 38 -10.40 -13.21 -4.54
N LYS A 39 -10.56 -14.35 -5.20
CA LYS A 39 -10.37 -15.66 -4.57
C LYS A 39 -8.93 -15.86 -4.09
N VAL A 40 -7.96 -15.55 -4.93
CA VAL A 40 -6.53 -15.65 -4.58
C VAL A 40 -6.18 -14.69 -3.46
N PHE A 41 -6.67 -13.44 -3.53
CA PHE A 41 -6.46 -12.45 -2.48
C PHE A 41 -6.96 -12.95 -1.12
N LYS A 42 -8.19 -13.47 -1.04
CA LYS A 42 -8.75 -14.05 0.20
C LYS A 42 -7.86 -15.17 0.77
N GLN A 43 -7.33 -16.05 -0.09
CA GLN A 43 -6.44 -17.14 0.35
C GLN A 43 -5.13 -16.61 0.96
N PHE A 44 -4.53 -15.56 0.38
CA PHE A 44 -3.32 -14.96 0.94
C PHE A 44 -3.59 -14.15 2.22
N LEU A 45 -4.76 -13.55 2.37
CA LEU A 45 -5.17 -12.95 3.64
C LEU A 45 -5.29 -14.02 4.74
N ASP A 46 -5.87 -15.18 4.43
CA ASP A 46 -5.96 -16.29 5.38
C ASP A 46 -4.57 -16.79 5.79
N LEU A 47 -3.64 -16.89 4.83
CA LEU A 47 -2.24 -17.22 5.13
C LEU A 47 -1.57 -16.16 6.02
N ALA A 48 -1.75 -14.88 5.71
CA ALA A 48 -1.18 -13.79 6.50
C ALA A 48 -1.67 -13.86 7.95
N MET A 49 -2.96 -14.08 8.15
CA MET A 49 -3.55 -14.26 9.49
C MET A 49 -3.02 -15.52 10.18
N GLN A 50 -2.93 -16.66 9.49
CA GLN A 50 -2.43 -17.91 10.04
C GLN A 50 -0.99 -17.79 10.56
N TYR A 51 -0.16 -16.99 9.91
CA TYR A 51 1.26 -16.81 10.27
C TYR A 51 1.54 -15.48 11.00
N ASP A 52 0.50 -14.76 11.39
CA ASP A 52 0.59 -13.44 12.03
C ASP A 52 1.51 -12.46 11.29
N LYS A 53 1.39 -12.43 9.97
CA LYS A 53 2.17 -11.52 9.12
C LYS A 53 1.31 -10.36 8.63
N PRO A 54 1.84 -9.13 8.60
CA PRO A 54 1.17 -8.02 7.94
C PRO A 54 1.11 -8.24 6.42
N VAL A 55 0.20 -7.53 5.76
CA VAL A 55 0.02 -7.60 4.30
C VAL A 55 0.44 -6.32 3.61
N VAL A 56 0.99 -6.44 2.39
CA VAL A 56 1.22 -5.32 1.47
C VAL A 56 0.19 -5.42 0.36
N ILE A 57 -0.76 -4.47 0.35
CA ILE A 57 -1.95 -4.53 -0.51
C ILE A 57 -1.75 -3.68 -1.76
N HIS A 58 -1.88 -4.32 -2.92
CA HIS A 58 -1.99 -3.69 -4.23
C HIS A 58 -3.42 -3.29 -4.54
N SER A 59 -3.60 -2.10 -5.10
CA SER A 59 -4.89 -1.63 -5.60
C SER A 59 -4.72 -0.82 -6.88
N ARG A 60 -5.38 -1.25 -7.96
CA ARG A 60 -5.38 -0.49 -9.21
C ARG A 60 -6.71 -0.60 -9.92
N ASP A 61 -7.42 0.53 -10.02
CA ASP A 61 -8.72 0.57 -10.68
C ASP A 61 -8.59 0.55 -12.22
N SER A 62 -9.72 0.38 -12.91
CA SER A 62 -9.76 0.26 -14.35
C SER A 62 -9.26 1.51 -15.09
N ALA A 63 -8.80 1.32 -16.35
CA ALA A 63 -8.28 2.41 -17.19
C ALA A 63 -9.32 3.46 -17.60
N LYS A 64 -10.60 3.18 -17.49
CA LYS A 64 -11.71 4.05 -17.94
C LYS A 64 -12.26 4.97 -16.84
N GLY A 65 -11.36 5.60 -16.08
CA GLY A 65 -11.72 6.40 -14.94
C GLY A 65 -11.85 5.54 -13.67
N SER A 66 -11.46 6.10 -12.54
CA SER A 66 -11.64 5.42 -11.27
C SER A 66 -13.13 5.23 -11.02
N THR A 67 -13.59 4.00 -11.08
CA THR A 67 -15.00 3.64 -10.78
C THR A 67 -15.20 3.40 -9.29
N GLY A 68 -14.12 3.44 -8.50
CA GLY A 68 -14.11 3.03 -7.09
C GLY A 68 -14.36 1.53 -6.88
N ARG A 69 -14.48 0.75 -7.96
CA ARG A 69 -14.88 -0.66 -7.89
C ARG A 69 -13.82 -1.52 -7.20
N VAL A 70 -12.53 -1.29 -7.51
CA VAL A 70 -11.43 -2.03 -6.86
C VAL A 70 -11.43 -1.79 -5.36
N PHE A 71 -11.64 -0.55 -4.93
CA PHE A 71 -11.67 -0.20 -3.50
C PHE A 71 -12.89 -0.80 -2.81
N LYS A 72 -14.07 -0.75 -3.44
CA LYS A 72 -15.27 -1.39 -2.92
C LYS A 72 -15.06 -2.89 -2.69
N ASP A 73 -14.52 -3.60 -3.69
CA ASP A 73 -14.26 -5.03 -3.59
C ASP A 73 -13.17 -5.34 -2.53
N LEU A 74 -12.13 -4.49 -2.40
CA LEU A 74 -11.15 -4.60 -1.33
C LEU A 74 -11.79 -4.45 0.06
N PHE A 75 -12.60 -3.40 0.28
CA PHE A 75 -13.27 -3.18 1.56
C PHE A 75 -14.21 -4.31 1.92
N GLU A 76 -15.00 -4.80 0.97
CA GLU A 76 -15.88 -5.94 1.18
C GLU A 76 -15.10 -7.18 1.67
N ILE A 77 -13.92 -7.45 1.08
CA ILE A 77 -13.09 -8.56 1.46
C ILE A 77 -12.41 -8.30 2.82
N LEU A 78 -11.79 -7.14 3.00
CA LEU A 78 -11.03 -6.80 4.20
C LEU A 78 -11.92 -6.69 5.45
N SER A 79 -13.12 -6.13 5.33
CA SER A 79 -14.05 -6.00 6.45
C SER A 79 -14.47 -7.36 7.03
N THR A 80 -14.44 -8.43 6.23
CA THR A 80 -14.70 -9.79 6.74
C THR A 80 -13.56 -10.36 7.57
N LYS A 81 -12.36 -9.77 7.50
CA LYS A 81 -11.12 -10.25 8.12
C LYS A 81 -10.56 -9.28 9.18
N SER A 82 -11.06 -8.06 9.22
CA SER A 82 -10.62 -7.01 10.14
C SER A 82 -11.79 -6.53 11.01
N GLY A 83 -11.50 -6.19 12.27
CA GLY A 83 -12.50 -5.65 13.20
C GLY A 83 -13.13 -6.68 14.15
N PRO A 84 -14.03 -6.22 15.04
CA PRO A 84 -14.63 -7.03 16.13
C PRO A 84 -15.44 -8.23 15.63
N ALA A 85 -15.93 -8.19 14.39
CA ALA A 85 -16.72 -9.25 13.77
C ALA A 85 -15.89 -10.47 13.32
N SER A 86 -14.55 -10.36 13.29
CA SER A 86 -13.68 -11.47 12.85
C SER A 86 -13.59 -12.63 13.87
N GLY A 87 -14.16 -12.48 15.07
CA GLY A 87 -14.25 -13.55 16.07
C GLY A 87 -12.93 -14.09 16.63
N GLY A 88 -11.79 -13.53 16.21
CA GLY A 88 -10.46 -13.97 16.60
C GLY A 88 -9.65 -12.87 17.29
N ASN A 89 -8.69 -13.28 18.13
CA ASN A 89 -7.74 -12.37 18.80
C ASN A 89 -6.72 -11.72 17.85
N MET A 90 -6.73 -12.05 16.55
CA MET A 90 -5.77 -11.55 15.55
C MET A 90 -6.49 -10.69 14.53
N SER A 91 -6.20 -9.40 14.54
CA SER A 91 -6.69 -8.45 13.54
C SER A 91 -5.71 -8.40 12.36
N LEU A 92 -6.25 -8.45 11.14
CA LEU A 92 -5.46 -8.24 9.93
C LEU A 92 -4.85 -6.83 9.97
N ARG A 93 -3.54 -6.73 9.73
CA ARG A 93 -2.80 -5.48 9.66
C ARG A 93 -1.98 -5.41 8.37
N GLY A 94 -1.71 -4.22 7.89
CA GLY A 94 -0.95 -4.07 6.66
C GLY A 94 -0.82 -2.63 6.19
N VAL A 95 -0.35 -2.49 4.97
CA VAL A 95 -0.23 -1.23 4.26
C VAL A 95 -0.91 -1.31 2.89
N VAL A 96 -1.64 -0.26 2.53
CA VAL A 96 -2.10 -0.04 1.15
C VAL A 96 -0.93 0.58 0.39
N HIS A 97 -0.23 -0.25 -0.39
CA HIS A 97 0.90 0.15 -1.21
C HIS A 97 0.47 1.10 -2.32
N SER A 98 1.32 2.09 -2.62
CA SER A 98 1.07 3.08 -3.69
C SER A 98 -0.36 3.64 -3.62
N CYS A 99 -0.74 4.15 -2.44
CA CYS A 99 -2.11 4.54 -2.15
C CYS A 99 -2.59 5.64 -3.10
N THR A 100 -3.52 5.29 -3.98
CA THR A 100 -4.18 6.18 -4.94
C THR A 100 -5.68 6.35 -4.63
N ALA A 101 -6.08 6.00 -3.41
CA ALA A 101 -7.44 6.10 -2.92
C ALA A 101 -7.92 7.56 -2.84
N SER A 102 -9.22 7.77 -2.99
CA SER A 102 -9.87 9.02 -2.62
C SER A 102 -9.81 9.24 -1.11
N LEU A 103 -10.14 10.45 -0.64
CA LEU A 103 -10.14 10.76 0.79
C LEU A 103 -11.07 9.83 1.59
N ASP A 104 -12.26 9.53 1.06
CA ASP A 104 -13.22 8.68 1.77
C ASP A 104 -12.81 7.21 1.78
N GLU A 105 -12.16 6.72 0.73
CA GLU A 105 -11.57 5.39 0.69
C GLU A 105 -10.37 5.29 1.64
N ALA A 106 -9.52 6.32 1.68
CA ALA A 106 -8.39 6.37 2.61
C ALA A 106 -8.84 6.33 4.08
N LYS A 107 -9.92 7.05 4.44
CA LYS A 107 -10.52 6.97 5.77
C LYS A 107 -10.92 5.54 6.13
N GLN A 108 -11.60 4.84 5.22
CA GLN A 108 -12.02 3.46 5.46
C GLN A 108 -10.82 2.52 5.70
N PHE A 109 -9.71 2.67 4.96
CA PHE A 109 -8.48 1.89 5.23
C PHE A 109 -7.90 2.20 6.61
N LEU A 110 -7.86 3.47 6.99
CA LEU A 110 -7.38 3.89 8.30
C LEU A 110 -8.28 3.36 9.44
N ASP A 111 -9.59 3.36 9.24
CA ASP A 111 -10.57 2.82 10.20
C ASP A 111 -10.41 1.29 10.37
N LEU A 112 -10.00 0.59 9.32
CA LEU A 112 -9.62 -0.83 9.38
C LEU A 112 -8.23 -1.07 10.02
N GLY A 113 -7.50 0.00 10.38
CA GLY A 113 -6.18 -0.07 11.01
C GLY A 113 -4.99 -0.20 10.06
N PHE A 114 -5.21 -0.02 8.75
CA PHE A 114 -4.14 -0.08 7.75
C PHE A 114 -3.29 1.19 7.74
N TYR A 115 -2.04 1.03 7.30
CA TYR A 115 -1.16 2.12 6.92
C TYR A 115 -1.40 2.50 5.45
N LEU A 116 -1.06 3.74 5.09
CA LEU A 116 -1.07 4.23 3.72
C LEU A 116 0.36 4.42 3.23
N GLY A 117 0.73 3.76 2.13
CA GLY A 117 2.04 3.85 1.49
C GLY A 117 2.06 4.94 0.42
N PHE A 118 3.03 5.85 0.46
CA PHE A 118 3.20 6.89 -0.53
C PHE A 118 4.58 6.83 -1.19
N ASN A 119 4.62 6.97 -2.50
CA ASN A 119 5.81 6.93 -3.34
C ASN A 119 6.01 8.21 -4.15
N GLY A 120 6.90 8.17 -5.14
CA GLY A 120 7.27 9.32 -5.97
C GLY A 120 6.11 10.01 -6.68
N ILE A 121 4.94 9.38 -6.83
CA ILE A 121 3.76 9.96 -7.48
C ILE A 121 3.30 11.27 -6.80
N ILE A 122 3.43 11.37 -5.47
CA ILE A 122 3.03 12.55 -4.71
C ILE A 122 3.85 13.81 -5.05
N THR A 123 5.01 13.65 -5.69
CA THR A 123 5.87 14.78 -6.07
C THR A 123 5.38 15.47 -7.34
N PHE A 124 4.46 14.86 -8.11
CA PHE A 124 3.95 15.41 -9.37
C PHE A 124 2.44 15.31 -9.57
N ALA A 125 1.75 14.45 -8.84
CA ALA A 125 0.29 14.34 -8.89
C ALA A 125 -0.33 14.97 -7.63
N ARG A 126 -1.07 16.06 -7.81
CA ARG A 126 -1.68 16.83 -6.70
C ARG A 126 -2.97 16.22 -6.16
N THR A 127 -3.51 15.22 -6.85
CA THR A 127 -4.78 14.56 -6.52
C THR A 127 -4.76 13.92 -5.13
N TYR A 128 -3.57 13.58 -4.61
CA TYR A 128 -3.41 12.89 -3.32
C TYR A 128 -3.09 13.82 -2.14
N ASP A 129 -2.96 15.12 -2.40
CA ASP A 129 -2.58 16.09 -1.36
C ASP A 129 -3.53 16.08 -0.16
N ASP A 130 -4.84 16.00 -0.40
CA ASP A 130 -5.84 16.02 0.68
C ASP A 130 -5.82 14.73 1.50
N VAL A 131 -5.57 13.59 0.85
CA VAL A 131 -5.37 12.30 1.54
C VAL A 131 -4.16 12.38 2.46
N ILE A 132 -3.05 12.92 1.95
CA ILE A 132 -1.80 13.08 2.72
C ILE A 132 -2.00 14.03 3.90
N ARG A 133 -2.64 15.18 3.69
CA ARG A 133 -2.91 16.13 4.78
C ARG A 133 -3.79 15.53 5.86
N PHE A 134 -4.78 14.74 5.49
CA PHE A 134 -5.70 14.08 6.41
C PHE A 134 -5.05 12.94 7.18
N ALA A 135 -4.32 12.03 6.51
CA ALA A 135 -3.78 10.82 7.11
C ALA A 135 -2.88 11.13 8.32
N PRO A 136 -3.10 10.51 9.50
CA PRO A 136 -2.20 10.68 10.64
C PRO A 136 -0.77 10.26 10.28
N LEU A 137 0.23 11.02 10.74
CA LEU A 137 1.63 10.73 10.40
C LEU A 137 2.09 9.36 10.90
N ASP A 138 1.53 8.89 12.00
CA ASP A 138 1.78 7.55 12.57
C ASP A 138 1.08 6.40 11.81
N ARG A 139 0.40 6.71 10.70
CA ARG A 139 -0.25 5.76 9.78
C ARG A 139 0.27 5.83 8.36
N ILE A 140 1.39 6.50 8.15
CA ILE A 140 2.00 6.67 6.82
C ILE A 140 3.29 5.86 6.73
N LEU A 141 3.49 5.18 5.58
CA LEU A 141 4.76 4.59 5.17
C LEU A 141 5.28 5.28 3.90
N LEU A 142 6.61 5.31 3.77
CA LEU A 142 7.28 5.80 2.56
C LEU A 142 7.81 4.63 1.75
N GLU A 143 7.69 4.74 0.45
CA GLU A 143 8.13 3.73 -0.51
C GLU A 143 8.63 4.37 -1.80
N THR A 144 9.14 3.61 -2.74
CA THR A 144 9.65 4.13 -4.01
C THR A 144 8.91 3.64 -5.25
N ASP A 145 8.45 2.39 -5.23
CA ASP A 145 7.97 1.65 -6.41
C ASP A 145 9.05 1.53 -7.53
N ALA A 146 10.34 1.60 -7.12
CA ALA A 146 11.46 1.52 -8.06
C ALA A 146 11.39 0.21 -8.88
N PRO A 147 11.63 0.27 -10.20
CA PRO A 147 12.23 1.35 -10.99
C PRO A 147 11.23 2.37 -11.57
N TYR A 148 9.98 2.34 -11.12
CA TYR A 148 8.88 3.20 -11.59
C TYR A 148 8.71 4.45 -10.71
N LEU A 149 7.83 5.36 -11.12
CA LEU A 149 7.36 6.53 -10.36
C LEU A 149 8.48 7.43 -9.82
N THR A 150 9.52 7.67 -10.64
CA THR A 150 10.63 8.57 -10.30
C THR A 150 10.12 9.91 -9.82
N PRO A 151 10.54 10.39 -8.62
CA PRO A 151 10.18 11.71 -8.12
C PRO A 151 10.55 12.83 -9.11
N LEU A 152 9.73 13.89 -9.15
CA LEU A 152 9.90 14.97 -10.13
C LEU A 152 11.30 15.59 -10.11
N SER A 153 11.88 15.79 -8.92
CA SER A 153 13.22 16.36 -8.73
C SER A 153 14.36 15.50 -9.28
N ARG A 154 14.10 14.23 -9.56
CA ARG A 154 15.08 13.25 -10.06
C ARG A 154 14.88 12.90 -11.54
N ARG A 155 13.93 13.52 -12.22
CA ARG A 155 13.70 13.30 -13.65
C ARG A 155 14.65 14.11 -14.49
N SER A 156 15.29 13.45 -15.46
CA SER A 156 16.15 14.12 -16.45
C SER A 156 15.33 14.64 -17.62
N SER A 157 15.53 15.89 -18.00
CA SER A 157 14.93 16.47 -19.21
C SER A 157 15.50 15.85 -20.49
N SER A 158 16.75 15.36 -20.46
CA SER A 158 17.42 14.74 -21.61
C SER A 158 16.90 13.34 -21.94
N GLU A 159 16.22 12.67 -21.00
CA GLU A 159 15.67 11.32 -21.18
C GLU A 159 14.16 11.32 -21.47
N GLY A 160 13.60 12.43 -21.92
CA GLY A 160 12.15 12.54 -22.16
C GLY A 160 11.29 12.26 -20.92
N GLY A 161 11.84 12.52 -19.73
CA GLY A 161 11.16 12.30 -18.44
C GLY A 161 11.11 10.85 -17.96
N ARG A 162 11.78 9.92 -18.64
CA ARG A 162 11.79 8.47 -18.30
C ARG A 162 12.99 8.05 -17.45
N THR A 163 13.42 8.87 -16.52
CA THR A 163 14.51 8.52 -15.61
C THR A 163 14.10 7.34 -14.73
N ARG A 164 14.99 6.36 -14.59
CA ARG A 164 14.79 5.21 -13.71
C ARG A 164 14.74 5.65 -12.24
N ASN A 165 13.75 5.18 -11.50
CA ASN A 165 13.68 5.38 -10.05
C ASN A 165 14.63 4.44 -9.31
N GLU A 166 15.08 4.87 -8.13
CA GLU A 166 15.99 4.12 -7.25
C GLU A 166 15.48 4.17 -5.79
N PRO A 167 15.76 3.13 -4.97
CA PRO A 167 15.35 3.11 -3.57
C PRO A 167 15.86 4.33 -2.76
N ALA A 168 17.05 4.84 -3.08
CA ALA A 168 17.61 6.03 -2.44
C ALA A 168 16.76 7.30 -2.62
N TYR A 169 15.90 7.34 -3.65
CA TYR A 169 15.05 8.51 -3.93
C TYR A 169 13.81 8.59 -3.00
N VAL A 170 13.63 7.67 -2.07
CA VAL A 170 12.61 7.76 -1.01
C VAL A 170 12.73 9.07 -0.22
N ILE A 171 13.92 9.65 -0.13
CA ILE A 171 14.14 10.95 0.52
C ILE A 171 13.33 12.08 -0.13
N GLU A 172 13.10 12.04 -1.44
CA GLU A 172 12.30 13.05 -2.14
C GLU A 172 10.81 12.91 -1.82
N VAL A 173 10.36 11.68 -1.56
CA VAL A 173 9.01 11.40 -1.07
C VAL A 173 8.85 11.96 0.35
N ALA A 174 9.84 11.73 1.23
CA ALA A 174 9.85 12.26 2.59
C ALA A 174 9.78 13.79 2.61
N LYS A 175 10.58 14.48 1.77
CA LYS A 175 10.55 15.95 1.64
C LYS A 175 9.17 16.46 1.23
N LYS A 176 8.55 15.80 0.24
CA LYS A 176 7.22 16.19 -0.23
C LYS A 176 6.15 15.94 0.83
N LEU A 177 6.25 14.85 1.56
CA LEU A 177 5.34 14.56 2.67
C LEU A 177 5.47 15.61 3.78
N ALA A 178 6.71 16.00 4.14
CA ALA A 178 7.00 17.04 5.14
C ALA A 178 6.37 18.38 4.75
N GLU A 179 6.51 18.79 3.48
CA GLU A 179 5.86 19.98 2.92
C GLU A 179 4.33 19.93 3.09
N LEU A 180 3.70 18.82 2.67
CA LEU A 180 2.24 18.68 2.67
C LEU A 180 1.65 18.58 4.09
N LYS A 181 2.40 17.99 5.03
CA LYS A 181 2.02 17.86 6.44
C LYS A 181 2.37 19.08 7.29
N ASN A 182 3.14 20.03 6.74
CA ASN A 182 3.71 21.15 7.49
C ASN A 182 4.53 20.67 8.71
N GLU A 183 5.34 19.64 8.50
CA GLU A 183 6.21 19.03 9.50
C GLU A 183 7.68 19.13 9.07
N SER A 184 8.63 18.96 10.01
CA SER A 184 10.04 18.86 9.65
C SER A 184 10.36 17.55 8.93
N LEU A 185 11.38 17.57 8.07
CA LEU A 185 11.84 16.35 7.39
C LEU A 185 12.27 15.27 8.39
N GLU A 186 12.98 15.68 9.44
CA GLU A 186 13.46 14.80 10.51
C GLU A 186 12.29 14.09 11.20
N ARG A 187 11.23 14.84 11.52
CA ARG A 187 10.02 14.29 12.15
C ARG A 187 9.32 13.27 11.26
N VAL A 188 9.21 13.56 9.96
CA VAL A 188 8.62 12.64 8.99
C VAL A 188 9.45 11.36 8.88
N MET A 189 10.78 11.49 8.73
CA MET A 189 11.69 10.34 8.61
C MET A 189 11.67 9.45 9.86
N GLU A 190 11.70 10.07 11.03
CA GLU A 190 11.63 9.36 12.31
C GLU A 190 10.32 8.59 12.43
N GLN A 191 9.19 9.27 12.28
CA GLN A 191 7.88 8.65 12.48
C GLN A 191 7.60 7.54 11.45
N THR A 192 7.90 7.75 10.18
CA THR A 192 7.67 6.72 9.15
C THR A 192 8.60 5.51 9.33
N THR A 193 9.81 5.71 9.86
CA THR A 193 10.69 4.61 10.27
C THR A 193 10.11 3.82 11.44
N LEU A 194 9.59 4.50 12.46
CA LEU A 194 8.91 3.84 13.59
C LEU A 194 7.68 3.06 13.11
N ASN A 195 6.89 3.64 12.21
CA ASN A 195 5.73 2.97 11.62
C ASN A 195 6.11 1.68 10.89
N CYS A 196 7.18 1.74 10.09
CA CYS A 196 7.71 0.58 9.37
C CYS A 196 8.13 -0.53 10.34
N LYS A 197 8.90 -0.17 11.38
CA LYS A 197 9.32 -1.11 12.43
C LYS A 197 8.12 -1.72 13.16
N ALA A 198 7.15 -0.90 13.52
CA ALA A 198 5.95 -1.35 14.23
C ALA A 198 5.10 -2.31 13.37
N LEU A 199 4.93 -2.00 12.08
CA LEU A 199 4.13 -2.83 11.19
C LEU A 199 4.80 -4.18 10.91
N PHE A 200 6.10 -4.17 10.56
CA PHE A 200 6.80 -5.36 10.08
C PHE A 200 7.55 -6.13 11.18
N GLY A 201 7.65 -5.58 12.37
CA GLY A 201 8.32 -6.23 13.51
C GLY A 201 9.85 -6.34 13.33
N ILE A 202 10.50 -5.30 12.80
CA ILE A 202 11.94 -5.26 12.45
C ILE A 202 12.69 -4.20 13.25
#